data_f98cc410f2f65f0c3ba4a321648adf58
#
_entry.id   f98cc410f2f65f0c3ba4a321648adf58
#
_cell.length_a   1.000
_cell.length_b   1.000
_cell.length_c   1.000
_cell.angle_alpha   90.00
_cell.angle_beta   90.00
_cell.angle_gamma   90.00
#
_symmetry.space_group_name_H-M   'P 1'
#
loop_
_entity.id
_entity.type
_entity.pdbx_description
1 polymer ?
#
loop_
_entity_poly.entity_id
_entity_poly.type
_entity_poly.pdbx_seq_one_letter_code
_entity_poly.pdbx_strand_id
1 'polypeptide(L)'
;MEILRNFCSKLCKLFRKDSCDSDVSDNLLDNDYSLNSSQKKFEMHVTPSISLQDFKIIKTIGKGSFGKVLLVHHPPTDRYYAMKVLKKEFIKKEHQISHTKTEREILEKINHPFIIKLNYAFQTEDNLYMLTEFMAGGELFYHLHKEDYFSEERTKFYISELILALSHLHKHRIIYRDLKPENILLDDDGHIKLTDFGLSKILCKERSASLCECNTEEIDHLKKTYTVCGTQEYLAPEILLGKGYDKCVDWWSLGVVMYEMLVGYSPFKDTKGKLDIKIYMRKIFHHRNISNIAFDLIKRLLEVNPEKRLGYSFEDANEIKSHPFFKGINWNDVYNKKIEPSFKPRIKNKKDVSNFDRMFTDEDPYDSINQKQRGKNGKKSKHRMTDKAEPFNIFENFTYRNSNELLNH
;
A
#
# COMPACT_ATOMS: atom_id res chain seq x y z
N MET A 1 15.82 8.18 -13.09
CA MET A 1 14.63 7.43 -13.60
C MET A 1 14.96 6.34 -14.60
N GLU A 2 15.91 6.54 -15.49
CA GLU A 2 16.34 5.54 -16.48
C GLU A 2 17.09 4.35 -15.85
N ILE A 3 17.80 4.57 -14.76
CA ILE A 3 18.53 3.54 -13.99
C ILE A 3 17.56 2.56 -13.30
N LEU A 4 16.40 3.03 -12.82
CA LEU A 4 15.35 2.19 -12.20
C LEU A 4 14.62 1.31 -13.23
N ARG A 5 14.42 1.80 -14.47
CA ARG A 5 13.85 0.99 -15.57
C ARG A 5 14.76 -0.16 -15.98
N ASN A 6 16.07 0.08 -16.05
CA ASN A 6 17.05 -0.95 -16.41
C ASN A 6 17.24 -2.02 -15.33
N PHE A 7 17.06 -1.65 -14.06
CA PHE A 7 17.21 -2.57 -12.93
C PHE A 7 16.02 -3.53 -12.80
N CYS A 8 14.78 -3.06 -12.88
CA CYS A 8 13.60 -3.93 -12.93
C CYS A 8 13.63 -4.89 -14.13
N SER A 9 14.06 -4.43 -15.31
CA SER A 9 14.18 -5.25 -16.51
C SER A 9 15.25 -6.36 -16.39
N LYS A 10 16.35 -6.09 -15.69
CA LYS A 10 17.40 -7.12 -15.46
C LYS A 10 17.01 -8.15 -14.40
N LEU A 11 16.30 -7.74 -13.35
CA LEU A 11 15.80 -8.68 -12.33
C LEU A 11 14.70 -9.59 -12.87
N CYS A 12 13.78 -9.10 -13.67
CA CYS A 12 12.78 -9.93 -14.34
C CYS A 12 13.37 -10.98 -15.32
N LYS A 13 14.56 -10.72 -15.89
CA LYS A 13 15.23 -11.69 -16.77
C LYS A 13 15.97 -12.80 -16.02
N LEU A 14 16.35 -12.60 -14.76
CA LEU A 14 17.06 -13.59 -13.94
C LEU A 14 16.13 -14.66 -13.32
N PHE A 15 14.82 -14.42 -13.25
CA PHE A 15 13.84 -15.29 -12.59
C PHE A 15 12.78 -15.91 -13.53
N ARG A 16 13.09 -16.05 -14.83
CA ARG A 16 12.29 -16.89 -15.74
C ARG A 16 12.73 -18.36 -15.64
N LYS A 17 12.38 -19.04 -14.55
CA LYS A 17 12.24 -20.50 -14.48
C LYS A 17 11.44 -20.81 -13.22
N ASP A 18 10.24 -21.24 -13.47
CA ASP A 18 9.46 -22.30 -12.84
C ASP A 18 7.96 -22.01 -13.03
N SER A 19 7.50 -22.46 -14.21
CA SER A 19 6.09 -22.73 -14.47
C SER A 19 5.85 -24.20 -14.13
N CYS A 20 4.96 -24.49 -13.22
CA CYS A 20 4.34 -25.80 -13.10
C CYS A 20 2.90 -25.68 -13.56
N ASP A 21 2.64 -26.21 -14.76
CA ASP A 21 1.33 -26.59 -15.24
C ASP A 21 0.86 -27.83 -14.48
N SER A 22 -0.39 -27.84 -14.05
CA SER A 22 -1.13 -29.06 -13.84
C SER A 22 -2.61 -28.84 -14.06
N ASP A 23 -3.06 -29.32 -15.21
CA ASP A 23 -4.45 -29.60 -15.55
C ASP A 23 -5.07 -30.58 -14.55
N VAL A 24 -6.27 -30.29 -14.04
CA VAL A 24 -7.19 -31.33 -13.55
C VAL A 24 -8.61 -30.96 -13.99
N SER A 25 -9.14 -31.87 -14.76
CA SER A 25 -10.43 -31.97 -15.39
C SER A 25 -11.61 -32.01 -14.41
N ASP A 26 -12.68 -31.39 -14.87
CA ASP A 26 -14.06 -31.46 -14.35
C ASP A 26 -14.60 -32.89 -14.23
N ASN A 27 -15.38 -33.11 -13.17
CA ASN A 27 -16.47 -34.09 -13.19
C ASN A 27 -17.69 -33.56 -12.44
N LEU A 28 -18.74 -33.51 -13.19
CA LEU A 28 -20.15 -33.24 -12.87
C LEU A 28 -20.70 -34.20 -11.82
N LEU A 29 -21.52 -33.72 -10.92
CA LEU A 29 -22.64 -34.43 -10.34
C LEU A 29 -23.78 -33.49 -10.08
N ASP A 30 -24.84 -33.69 -10.85
CA ASP A 30 -26.19 -33.15 -10.70
C ASP A 30 -26.81 -33.57 -9.37
N ASN A 31 -27.47 -32.64 -8.70
CA ASN A 31 -28.57 -32.99 -7.79
C ASN A 31 -29.67 -31.94 -7.89
N ASP A 32 -30.74 -32.38 -8.48
CA ASP A 32 -32.06 -31.78 -8.49
C ASP A 32 -32.60 -31.54 -7.08
N TYR A 33 -33.05 -30.32 -6.81
CA TYR A 33 -34.13 -30.07 -5.86
C TYR A 33 -35.11 -29.06 -6.45
N SER A 34 -36.33 -29.60 -6.66
CA SER A 34 -37.50 -28.95 -7.19
C SER A 34 -38.07 -27.85 -6.29
N LEU A 35 -38.32 -26.74 -6.92
CA LEU A 35 -39.25 -25.65 -6.75
C LEU A 35 -40.34 -25.74 -5.67
N ASN A 36 -40.45 -24.67 -4.90
CA ASN A 36 -41.74 -24.11 -4.51
C ASN A 36 -41.75 -22.60 -4.76
N SER A 37 -42.61 -22.20 -5.65
CA SER A 37 -42.86 -20.84 -6.12
C SER A 37 -43.63 -20.04 -5.06
N SER A 38 -42.98 -19.04 -4.48
CA SER A 38 -43.65 -17.89 -3.87
C SER A 38 -42.99 -16.63 -4.41
N GLN A 39 -43.62 -16.00 -5.38
CA GLN A 39 -43.22 -14.71 -5.94
C GLN A 39 -43.31 -13.63 -4.90
N LYS A 40 -42.23 -13.37 -4.19
CA LYS A 40 -41.96 -12.05 -3.60
C LYS A 40 -41.21 -11.26 -4.67
N LYS A 41 -41.85 -10.26 -5.27
CA LYS A 41 -41.21 -9.19 -6.00
C LYS A 41 -40.17 -8.55 -5.07
N PHE A 42 -38.91 -8.96 -5.19
CA PHE A 42 -37.79 -8.16 -4.71
C PHE A 42 -37.71 -6.97 -5.67
N GLU A 43 -38.14 -5.81 -5.24
CA GLU A 43 -37.71 -4.56 -5.83
C GLU A 43 -36.20 -4.51 -5.63
N MET A 44 -35.42 -4.83 -6.66
CA MET A 44 -34.01 -4.54 -6.72
C MET A 44 -33.90 -3.02 -6.68
N HIS A 45 -33.61 -2.46 -5.49
CA HIS A 45 -33.03 -1.14 -5.42
C HIS A 45 -31.73 -1.20 -6.21
N VAL A 46 -31.77 -0.80 -7.48
CA VAL A 46 -30.59 -0.54 -8.30
C VAL A 46 -29.88 0.63 -7.62
N THR A 47 -28.92 0.32 -6.76
CA THR A 47 -28.02 1.35 -6.24
C THR A 47 -27.34 1.97 -7.46
N PRO A 48 -27.44 3.30 -7.68
CA PRO A 48 -26.86 3.93 -8.85
C PRO A 48 -25.37 3.56 -8.94
N SER A 49 -24.99 3.02 -10.10
CA SER A 49 -23.59 2.63 -10.36
C SER A 49 -22.73 3.89 -10.34
N ILE A 50 -21.74 3.92 -9.42
CA ILE A 50 -20.79 5.00 -9.34
C ILE A 50 -19.90 5.03 -10.59
N SER A 51 -19.64 6.20 -11.14
CA SER A 51 -18.88 6.41 -12.38
C SER A 51 -17.96 7.62 -12.29
N LEU A 52 -17.09 7.81 -13.29
CA LEU A 52 -16.20 8.96 -13.35
C LEU A 52 -16.98 10.31 -13.42
N GLN A 53 -18.19 10.31 -13.98
CA GLN A 53 -19.01 11.49 -14.16
C GLN A 53 -19.57 12.05 -12.84
N ASP A 54 -19.61 11.23 -11.79
CA ASP A 54 -20.04 11.63 -10.45
C ASP A 54 -19.00 12.49 -9.73
N PHE A 55 -17.78 12.59 -10.29
CA PHE A 55 -16.66 13.29 -9.67
C PHE A 55 -16.16 14.44 -10.53
N LYS A 56 -16.02 15.63 -9.90
CA LYS A 56 -15.37 16.78 -10.51
C LYS A 56 -13.86 16.70 -10.24
N ILE A 57 -13.07 16.58 -11.31
CA ILE A 57 -11.61 16.59 -11.24
C ILE A 57 -11.12 17.99 -10.92
N ILE A 58 -10.21 18.12 -9.96
CA ILE A 58 -9.70 19.41 -9.48
C ILE A 58 -8.24 19.58 -9.88
N LYS A 59 -7.36 18.62 -9.48
CA LYS A 59 -5.92 18.79 -9.65
C LYS A 59 -5.19 17.45 -9.61
N THR A 60 -4.01 17.37 -10.22
CA THR A 60 -3.09 16.26 -10.01
C THR A 60 -2.38 16.45 -8.67
N ILE A 61 -2.31 15.41 -7.84
CA ILE A 61 -1.64 15.42 -6.52
C ILE A 61 -0.53 14.39 -6.40
N GLY A 62 -0.38 13.51 -7.39
CA GLY A 62 0.69 12.50 -7.41
C GLY A 62 0.76 11.80 -8.75
N LYS A 63 1.90 11.14 -9.00
CA LYS A 63 2.15 10.36 -10.20
C LYS A 63 2.94 9.11 -9.85
N GLY A 64 2.37 7.96 -10.17
CA GLY A 64 3.01 6.66 -9.99
C GLY A 64 3.43 6.04 -11.33
N SER A 65 4.08 4.89 -11.25
CA SER A 65 4.58 4.16 -12.44
C SER A 65 3.45 3.76 -13.41
N PHE A 66 2.24 3.54 -12.93
CA PHE A 66 1.11 3.01 -13.71
C PHE A 66 -0.02 4.01 -13.93
N GLY A 67 0.10 5.23 -13.37
CA GLY A 67 -0.97 6.23 -13.47
C GLY A 67 -0.74 7.50 -12.68
N LYS A 68 -1.82 8.25 -12.47
CA LYS A 68 -1.83 9.51 -11.72
C LYS A 68 -2.77 9.40 -10.52
N VAL A 69 -2.51 10.23 -9.52
CA VAL A 69 -3.43 10.47 -8.40
C VAL A 69 -4.01 11.87 -8.56
N LEU A 70 -5.33 11.95 -8.59
CA LEU A 70 -6.09 13.18 -8.80
C LEU A 70 -6.87 13.54 -7.53
N LEU A 71 -6.87 14.80 -7.17
CA LEU A 71 -7.85 15.34 -6.24
C LEU A 71 -9.17 15.49 -6.98
N VAL A 72 -10.23 14.88 -6.45
CA VAL A 72 -11.58 14.97 -7.02
C VAL A 72 -12.60 15.38 -5.95
N HIS A 73 -13.67 16.02 -6.37
CA HIS A 73 -14.81 16.41 -5.54
C HIS A 73 -16.05 15.61 -5.96
N HIS A 74 -16.76 15.07 -5.00
CA HIS A 74 -18.06 14.42 -5.20
C HIS A 74 -19.17 15.38 -4.80
N PRO A 75 -19.83 16.07 -5.76
CA PRO A 75 -20.79 17.14 -5.45
C PRO A 75 -21.96 16.72 -4.54
N PRO A 76 -22.55 15.50 -4.72
CA PRO A 76 -23.68 15.11 -3.89
C PRO A 76 -23.37 15.03 -2.38
N THR A 77 -22.12 14.72 -1.99
CA THR A 77 -21.72 14.58 -0.58
C THR A 77 -20.81 15.70 -0.09
N ASP A 78 -20.46 16.66 -0.94
CA ASP A 78 -19.45 17.72 -0.70
C ASP A 78 -18.12 17.18 -0.14
N ARG A 79 -17.71 15.96 -0.55
CA ARG A 79 -16.48 15.33 -0.10
C ARG A 79 -15.40 15.32 -1.17
N TYR A 80 -14.15 15.33 -0.71
CA TYR A 80 -12.95 15.29 -1.54
C TYR A 80 -12.28 13.93 -1.38
N TYR A 81 -11.78 13.39 -2.50
CA TYR A 81 -11.13 12.08 -2.55
C TYR A 81 -9.83 12.16 -3.35
N ALA A 82 -8.88 11.29 -3.00
CA ALA A 82 -7.73 11.00 -3.84
C ALA A 82 -8.12 9.86 -4.79
N MET A 83 -8.18 10.14 -6.10
CA MET A 83 -8.52 9.17 -7.14
C MET A 83 -7.25 8.67 -7.82
N LYS A 84 -6.87 7.42 -7.55
CA LYS A 84 -5.78 6.72 -8.26
C LYS A 84 -6.32 6.20 -9.57
N VAL A 85 -5.79 6.69 -10.69
CA VAL A 85 -6.17 6.30 -12.05
C VAL A 85 -5.09 5.40 -12.61
N LEU A 86 -5.43 4.17 -12.95
CA LEU A 86 -4.51 3.15 -13.43
C LEU A 86 -4.89 2.71 -14.85
N LYS A 87 -3.97 2.80 -15.82
CA LYS A 87 -4.20 2.38 -17.20
C LYS A 87 -4.10 0.86 -17.32
N LYS A 88 -5.18 0.20 -17.75
CA LYS A 88 -5.24 -1.26 -17.91
C LYS A 88 -4.15 -1.81 -18.84
N GLU A 89 -3.84 -1.08 -19.90
CA GLU A 89 -2.76 -1.44 -20.85
C GLU A 89 -1.39 -1.55 -20.14
N PHE A 90 -1.05 -0.57 -19.28
CA PHE A 90 0.23 -0.61 -18.55
C PHE A 90 0.24 -1.70 -17.49
N ILE A 91 -0.88 -1.91 -16.76
CA ILE A 91 -0.99 -2.98 -15.76
C ILE A 91 -0.78 -4.36 -16.42
N LYS A 92 -1.39 -4.59 -17.60
CA LYS A 92 -1.23 -5.83 -18.36
C LYS A 92 0.22 -6.01 -18.84
N LYS A 93 0.81 -4.96 -19.43
CA LYS A 93 2.17 -4.97 -19.99
C LYS A 93 3.24 -5.24 -18.90
N GLU A 94 3.09 -4.64 -17.75
CA GLU A 94 4.05 -4.76 -16.63
C GLU A 94 3.69 -5.91 -15.66
N HIS A 95 2.76 -6.81 -16.04
CA HIS A 95 2.34 -7.96 -15.24
C HIS A 95 1.86 -7.61 -13.82
N GLN A 96 1.21 -6.44 -13.65
CA GLN A 96 0.79 -5.92 -12.34
C GLN A 96 -0.68 -6.23 -11.98
N ILE A 97 -1.32 -7.13 -12.72
CA ILE A 97 -2.74 -7.46 -12.54
C ILE A 97 -3.00 -8.00 -11.12
N SER A 98 -2.18 -8.97 -10.69
CA SER A 98 -2.31 -9.57 -9.35
C SER A 98 -2.08 -8.54 -8.24
N HIS A 99 -1.09 -7.68 -8.39
CA HIS A 99 -0.79 -6.62 -7.42
C HIS A 99 -1.95 -5.63 -7.29
N THR A 100 -2.51 -5.16 -8.42
CA THR A 100 -3.66 -4.24 -8.41
C THR A 100 -4.89 -4.87 -7.77
N LYS A 101 -5.17 -6.16 -8.04
CA LYS A 101 -6.27 -6.88 -7.38
C LYS A 101 -6.04 -7.04 -5.88
N THR A 102 -4.82 -7.39 -5.48
CA THR A 102 -4.44 -7.54 -4.06
C THR A 102 -4.57 -6.21 -3.32
N GLU A 103 -4.09 -5.10 -3.90
CA GLU A 103 -4.23 -3.75 -3.33
C GLU A 103 -5.71 -3.43 -3.06
N ARG A 104 -6.57 -3.62 -4.07
CA ARG A 104 -8.01 -3.39 -3.94
C ARG A 104 -8.65 -4.28 -2.87
N GLU A 105 -8.30 -5.57 -2.84
CA GLU A 105 -8.82 -6.54 -1.88
C GLU A 105 -8.43 -6.19 -0.44
N ILE A 106 -7.18 -5.78 -0.20
CA ILE A 106 -6.71 -5.34 1.11
C ILE A 106 -7.48 -4.11 1.56
N LEU A 107 -7.55 -3.08 0.71
CA LEU A 107 -8.21 -1.82 1.04
C LEU A 107 -9.73 -1.96 1.26
N GLU A 108 -10.37 -2.96 0.66
CA GLU A 108 -11.78 -3.28 0.90
C GLU A 108 -12.00 -3.89 2.29
N LYS A 109 -11.08 -4.79 2.71
CA LYS A 109 -11.25 -5.61 3.92
C LYS A 109 -10.72 -4.95 5.18
N ILE A 110 -9.70 -4.10 5.05
CA ILE A 110 -9.00 -3.50 6.19
C ILE A 110 -9.66 -2.17 6.58
N ASN A 111 -9.98 -2.06 7.86
CA ASN A 111 -10.47 -0.82 8.47
C ASN A 111 -9.68 -0.54 9.75
N HIS A 112 -8.85 0.50 9.74
CA HIS A 112 -7.98 0.86 10.86
C HIS A 112 -7.73 2.39 10.87
N PRO A 113 -7.64 3.06 12.03
CA PRO A 113 -7.49 4.52 12.09
C PRO A 113 -6.26 5.06 11.37
N PHE A 114 -5.19 4.26 11.25
CA PHE A 114 -3.91 4.64 10.63
C PHE A 114 -3.65 3.96 9.29
N ILE A 115 -4.67 3.43 8.64
CA ILE A 115 -4.61 2.88 7.27
C ILE A 115 -5.61 3.63 6.41
N ILE A 116 -5.20 3.97 5.18
CA ILE A 116 -6.05 4.69 4.24
C ILE A 116 -7.31 3.88 3.92
N LYS A 117 -8.47 4.56 3.85
CA LYS A 117 -9.74 3.93 3.58
C LYS A 117 -10.11 4.02 2.11
N LEU A 118 -10.50 2.90 1.50
CA LEU A 118 -11.11 2.86 0.17
C LEU A 118 -12.61 3.21 0.28
N ASN A 119 -13.04 4.21 -0.49
CA ASN A 119 -14.43 4.64 -0.54
C ASN A 119 -15.14 4.08 -1.77
N TYR A 120 -14.49 4.15 -2.94
CA TYR A 120 -15.02 3.67 -4.20
C TYR A 120 -13.93 3.00 -5.04
N ALA A 121 -14.32 1.99 -5.80
CA ALA A 121 -13.53 1.49 -6.92
C ALA A 121 -14.46 1.21 -8.09
N PHE A 122 -14.06 1.60 -9.31
CA PHE A 122 -14.80 1.33 -10.53
C PHE A 122 -13.85 1.28 -11.73
N GLN A 123 -14.39 0.93 -12.89
CA GLN A 123 -13.57 0.79 -14.08
C GLN A 123 -14.29 1.32 -15.33
N THR A 124 -13.51 1.73 -16.30
CA THR A 124 -13.92 1.99 -17.68
C THR A 124 -13.26 0.97 -18.61
N GLU A 125 -13.47 1.11 -19.92
CA GLU A 125 -12.79 0.25 -20.90
C GLU A 125 -11.26 0.30 -20.75
N ASP A 126 -10.68 1.49 -20.55
CA ASP A 126 -9.24 1.71 -20.56
C ASP A 126 -8.60 1.81 -19.16
N ASN A 127 -9.35 2.18 -18.13
CA ASN A 127 -8.80 2.54 -16.83
C ASN A 127 -9.50 1.85 -15.65
N LEU A 128 -8.75 1.68 -14.56
CA LEU A 128 -9.23 1.38 -13.23
C LEU A 128 -9.14 2.64 -12.37
N TYR A 129 -10.10 2.81 -11.48
CA TYR A 129 -10.19 3.94 -10.55
C TYR A 129 -10.35 3.43 -9.14
N MET A 130 -9.52 3.90 -8.22
CA MET A 130 -9.64 3.67 -6.78
C MET A 130 -9.67 5.03 -6.07
N LEU A 131 -10.70 5.26 -5.29
CA LEU A 131 -10.90 6.51 -4.56
C LEU A 131 -10.77 6.26 -3.06
N THR A 132 -9.79 6.90 -2.48
CA THR A 132 -9.54 6.91 -1.03
C THR A 132 -9.87 8.27 -0.43
N GLU A 133 -9.93 8.35 0.89
CA GLU A 133 -9.99 9.63 1.59
C GLU A 133 -8.83 10.54 1.14
N PHE A 134 -9.10 11.85 1.03
CA PHE A 134 -8.06 12.81 0.70
C PHE A 134 -7.33 13.27 1.95
N MET A 135 -6.01 13.11 1.97
CA MET A 135 -5.13 13.46 3.07
C MET A 135 -4.46 14.81 2.78
N ALA A 136 -5.09 15.91 3.19
CA ALA A 136 -4.62 17.27 2.88
C ALA A 136 -3.27 17.63 3.54
N GLY A 137 -2.84 16.87 4.54
CA GLY A 137 -1.51 16.99 5.15
C GLY A 137 -0.37 16.56 4.23
N GLY A 138 -0.66 15.79 3.16
CA GLY A 138 0.34 15.32 2.20
C GLY A 138 1.25 14.23 2.75
N GLU A 139 2.36 13.99 2.06
CA GLU A 139 3.33 12.95 2.42
C GLU A 139 4.19 13.35 3.63
N LEU A 140 4.46 12.41 4.53
CA LEU A 140 5.40 12.62 5.64
C LEU A 140 6.79 12.98 5.13
N PHE A 141 7.18 12.40 3.97
CA PHE A 141 8.43 12.71 3.28
C PHE A 141 8.59 14.20 2.98
N TYR A 142 7.52 14.86 2.51
CA TYR A 142 7.54 16.30 2.22
C TYR A 142 7.90 17.13 3.47
N HIS A 143 7.30 16.79 4.62
CA HIS A 143 7.57 17.49 5.87
C HIS A 143 8.97 17.18 6.42
N LEU A 144 9.39 15.92 6.32
CA LEU A 144 10.74 15.51 6.75
C LEU A 144 11.81 16.22 5.93
N HIS A 145 11.66 16.28 4.61
CA HIS A 145 12.60 16.97 3.72
C HIS A 145 12.65 18.49 3.97
N LYS A 146 11.53 19.09 4.39
CA LYS A 146 11.44 20.51 4.68
C LYS A 146 12.08 20.89 6.02
N GLU A 147 12.06 19.98 6.99
CA GLU A 147 12.52 20.22 8.37
C GLU A 147 13.87 19.57 8.67
N ASP A 148 14.47 18.86 7.69
CA ASP A 148 15.68 18.07 7.74
C ASP A 148 15.58 16.83 8.66
N TYR A 149 15.01 16.95 9.85
CA TYR A 149 14.75 15.84 10.78
C TYR A 149 13.65 16.20 11.79
N PHE A 150 13.07 15.18 12.42
CA PHE A 150 12.05 15.37 13.46
C PHE A 150 12.63 15.19 14.87
N SER A 151 11.97 15.81 15.86
CA SER A 151 12.26 15.56 17.27
C SER A 151 11.95 14.08 17.63
N GLU A 152 12.59 13.58 18.68
CA GLU A 152 12.37 12.23 19.19
C GLU A 152 10.93 12.03 19.68
N GLU A 153 10.30 13.05 20.24
CA GLU A 153 8.91 13.05 20.66
C GLU A 153 7.97 12.88 19.47
N ARG A 154 8.14 13.67 18.41
CA ARG A 154 7.34 13.57 17.17
C ARG A 154 7.57 12.24 16.47
N THR A 155 8.81 11.75 16.42
CA THR A 155 9.15 10.45 15.88
C THR A 155 8.46 9.34 16.68
N LYS A 156 8.51 9.38 18.02
CA LYS A 156 7.82 8.43 18.89
C LYS A 156 6.32 8.37 18.59
N PHE A 157 5.69 9.52 18.42
CA PHE A 157 4.28 9.62 18.08
C PHE A 157 3.95 8.89 16.77
N TYR A 158 4.64 9.22 15.66
CA TYR A 158 4.40 8.58 14.38
C TYR A 158 4.73 7.08 14.37
N ILE A 159 5.85 6.69 15.00
CA ILE A 159 6.24 5.28 15.11
C ILE A 159 5.20 4.48 15.90
N SER A 160 4.59 5.06 16.95
CA SER A 160 3.51 4.40 17.70
C SER A 160 2.29 4.11 16.83
N GLU A 161 1.88 5.04 15.99
CA GLU A 161 0.78 4.87 15.06
C GLU A 161 1.10 3.83 13.96
N LEU A 162 2.34 3.86 13.42
CA LEU A 162 2.82 2.87 12.45
C LEU A 162 2.85 1.45 13.02
N ILE A 163 3.29 1.28 14.29
CA ILE A 163 3.26 -0.03 14.95
C ILE A 163 1.84 -0.59 15.02
N LEU A 164 0.85 0.25 15.32
CA LEU A 164 -0.55 -0.19 15.35
C LEU A 164 -1.06 -0.56 13.94
N ALA A 165 -0.71 0.21 12.93
CA ALA A 165 -1.08 -0.09 11.54
C ALA A 165 -0.48 -1.41 11.06
N LEU A 166 0.84 -1.59 11.20
CA LEU A 166 1.54 -2.83 10.81
C LEU A 166 1.05 -4.04 11.61
N SER A 167 0.89 -3.90 12.92
CA SER A 167 0.33 -4.97 13.78
C SER A 167 -1.05 -5.42 13.30
N HIS A 168 -1.90 -4.47 12.87
CA HIS A 168 -3.21 -4.79 12.32
C HIS A 168 -3.10 -5.57 11.01
N LEU A 169 -2.21 -5.18 10.10
CA LEU A 169 -1.95 -5.90 8.85
C LEU A 169 -1.44 -7.32 9.13
N HIS A 170 -0.47 -7.47 10.03
CA HIS A 170 0.10 -8.78 10.39
C HIS A 170 -0.94 -9.73 10.98
N LYS A 171 -1.85 -9.24 11.84
CA LYS A 171 -3.00 -10.02 12.35
C LYS A 171 -3.92 -10.53 11.23
N HIS A 172 -4.03 -9.77 10.14
CA HIS A 172 -4.77 -10.18 8.94
C HIS A 172 -3.91 -10.94 7.93
N ARG A 173 -2.69 -11.39 8.32
CA ARG A 173 -1.75 -12.13 7.49
C ARG A 173 -1.30 -11.34 6.25
N ILE A 174 -1.21 -10.05 6.36
CA ILE A 174 -0.76 -9.14 5.31
C ILE A 174 0.63 -8.63 5.67
N ILE A 175 1.60 -8.85 4.78
CA ILE A 175 2.91 -8.21 4.83
C ILE A 175 2.86 -6.97 3.95
N TYR A 176 3.25 -5.82 4.47
CA TYR A 176 3.15 -4.54 3.76
C TYR A 176 4.24 -4.37 2.70
N ARG A 177 5.51 -4.61 3.02
CA ARG A 177 6.70 -4.69 2.14
C ARG A 177 7.21 -3.40 1.51
N ASP A 178 6.54 -2.28 1.64
CA ASP A 178 6.98 -1.00 1.05
C ASP A 178 6.83 0.18 2.02
N LEU A 179 7.21 -0.03 3.31
CA LEU A 179 7.20 1.05 4.29
C LEU A 179 8.33 2.02 4.02
N LYS A 180 7.95 3.27 3.76
CA LYS A 180 8.83 4.42 3.51
C LYS A 180 8.07 5.71 3.76
N PRO A 181 8.73 6.86 4.00
CA PRO A 181 8.07 8.13 4.32
C PRO A 181 7.11 8.64 3.24
N GLU A 182 7.31 8.27 1.96
CA GLU A 182 6.42 8.64 0.84
C GLU A 182 5.06 7.92 0.92
N ASN A 183 5.03 6.73 1.53
CA ASN A 183 3.80 5.93 1.69
C ASN A 183 3.08 6.21 3.02
N ILE A 184 3.52 7.20 3.77
CA ILE A 184 2.90 7.67 5.00
C ILE A 184 2.34 9.06 4.74
N LEU A 185 1.01 9.19 4.75
CA LEU A 185 0.32 10.47 4.59
C LEU A 185 -0.07 11.03 5.95
N LEU A 186 -0.27 12.34 6.03
CA LEU A 186 -0.82 13.02 7.20
C LEU A 186 -2.25 13.47 6.92
N ASP A 187 -3.14 13.23 7.89
CA ASP A 187 -4.47 13.85 7.86
C ASP A 187 -4.39 15.32 8.31
N ASP A 188 -5.54 15.99 8.34
CA ASP A 188 -5.67 17.41 8.71
C ASP A 188 -5.37 17.69 10.18
N ASP A 189 -5.48 16.70 11.05
CA ASP A 189 -5.11 16.79 12.47
C ASP A 189 -3.63 16.46 12.73
N GLY A 190 -2.92 15.86 11.77
CA GLY A 190 -1.51 15.50 11.89
C GLY A 190 -1.26 14.04 12.29
N HIS A 191 -2.29 13.18 12.25
CA HIS A 191 -2.15 11.73 12.39
C HIS A 191 -1.74 11.08 11.08
N ILE A 192 -1.07 9.93 11.14
CA ILE A 192 -0.63 9.22 9.94
C ILE A 192 -1.74 8.38 9.29
N LYS A 193 -1.59 8.16 7.99
CA LYS A 193 -2.32 7.16 7.21
C LYS A 193 -1.35 6.42 6.29
N LEU A 194 -1.23 5.10 6.51
CA LEU A 194 -0.44 4.23 5.65
C LEU A 194 -1.21 3.99 4.34
N THR A 195 -0.54 4.19 3.19
CA THR A 195 -1.13 4.11 1.84
C THR A 195 -0.32 3.18 0.94
N ASP A 196 -0.76 2.98 -0.29
CA ASP A 196 -0.11 2.18 -1.35
C ASP A 196 0.20 0.72 -0.97
N PHE A 197 -0.79 -0.15 -1.18
CA PHE A 197 -0.72 -1.59 -0.91
C PHE A 197 -0.33 -2.42 -2.16
N GLY A 198 0.13 -1.76 -3.23
CA GLY A 198 0.46 -2.39 -4.50
C GLY A 198 1.56 -3.45 -4.41
N LEU A 199 2.43 -3.37 -3.40
CA LEU A 199 3.47 -4.37 -3.15
C LEU A 199 3.15 -5.32 -1.97
N SER A 200 1.99 -5.16 -1.32
CA SER A 200 1.62 -5.99 -0.17
C SER A 200 1.31 -7.43 -0.55
N LYS A 201 1.44 -8.34 0.39
CA LYS A 201 1.21 -9.77 0.19
C LYS A 201 0.26 -10.33 1.24
N ILE A 202 -0.81 -10.97 0.79
CA ILE A 202 -1.69 -11.76 1.65
C ILE A 202 -1.09 -13.18 1.72
N LEU A 203 -0.82 -13.66 2.91
CA LEU A 203 -0.37 -15.04 3.14
C LEU A 203 -1.60 -15.94 3.19
N CYS A 204 -1.78 -16.81 2.19
CA CYS A 204 -2.93 -17.70 2.08
C CYS A 204 -2.94 -18.77 3.21
N LYS A 205 -4.15 -19.14 3.67
CA LYS A 205 -4.36 -20.41 4.38
C LYS A 205 -4.22 -21.55 3.37
N GLU A 206 -3.35 -22.51 3.62
CA GLU A 206 -3.38 -23.76 2.84
C GLU A 206 -4.71 -24.49 3.08
N ARG A 207 -5.40 -24.84 2.00
CA ARG A 207 -6.66 -25.61 2.03
C ARG A 207 -6.51 -27.06 2.48
N SER A 208 -5.30 -27.53 2.81
CA SER A 208 -4.97 -28.95 3.03
C SER A 208 -4.45 -29.30 4.44
N ALA A 209 -4.71 -28.48 5.46
CA ALA A 209 -4.38 -28.87 6.84
C ALA A 209 -5.57 -29.55 7.56
N SER A 210 -6.21 -30.56 6.91
CA SER A 210 -7.34 -31.27 7.50
C SER A 210 -6.95 -32.41 8.46
N LEU A 211 -5.70 -32.56 8.86
CA LEU A 211 -5.25 -33.66 9.71
C LEU A 211 -4.15 -33.31 10.72
N CYS A 212 -3.92 -32.05 11.06
CA CYS A 212 -2.97 -31.72 12.12
C CYS A 212 -3.65 -30.82 13.16
N GLU A 213 -3.85 -31.34 14.38
CA GLU A 213 -4.31 -30.61 15.58
C GLU A 213 -3.23 -29.68 16.15
N CYS A 214 -2.30 -29.20 15.33
CA CYS A 214 -1.31 -28.21 15.74
C CYS A 214 -1.97 -26.83 15.85
N ASN A 215 -1.70 -26.11 16.93
CA ASN A 215 -2.15 -24.76 17.14
C ASN A 215 -1.86 -23.90 15.89
N THR A 216 -2.91 -23.34 15.29
CA THR A 216 -2.87 -22.60 14.03
C THR A 216 -1.94 -21.38 14.06
N GLU A 217 -1.59 -20.90 15.25
CA GLU A 217 -0.72 -19.73 15.47
C GLU A 217 0.78 -20.05 15.24
N GLU A 218 1.26 -21.27 15.59
CA GLU A 218 2.66 -21.65 15.40
C GLU A 218 3.01 -21.93 13.92
N ILE A 219 2.05 -22.38 13.11
CA ILE A 219 2.28 -22.73 11.70
C ILE A 219 2.39 -21.46 10.83
N ASP A 220 1.80 -20.34 11.22
CA ASP A 220 1.82 -19.11 10.43
C ASP A 220 3.20 -18.42 10.39
N HIS A 221 4.07 -18.64 11.39
CA HIS A 221 5.44 -18.14 11.37
C HIS A 221 6.32 -18.82 10.30
N LEU A 222 5.88 -19.94 9.74
CA LEU A 222 6.64 -20.72 8.76
C LEU A 222 6.34 -20.35 7.29
N LYS A 223 5.31 -19.54 7.02
CA LYS A 223 4.95 -19.15 5.65
C LYS A 223 5.85 -18.03 5.15
N LYS A 224 6.80 -18.38 4.31
CA LYS A 224 7.75 -17.44 3.70
C LYS A 224 7.34 -17.06 2.28
N THR A 225 7.65 -15.83 1.88
CA THR A 225 7.57 -15.35 0.51
C THR A 225 8.98 -15.06 -0.02
N TYR A 226 9.16 -15.11 -1.35
CA TYR A 226 10.48 -14.99 -1.99
C TYR A 226 10.56 -13.84 -2.99
N THR A 227 9.46 -13.10 -3.19
CA THR A 227 9.42 -12.03 -4.18
C THR A 227 10.28 -10.85 -3.73
N VAL A 228 11.28 -10.48 -4.54
CA VAL A 228 12.08 -9.27 -4.29
C VAL A 228 11.30 -8.06 -4.78
N CYS A 229 10.82 -7.25 -3.86
CA CYS A 229 10.06 -6.03 -4.15
C CYS A 229 10.21 -5.02 -3.01
N GLY A 230 9.91 -3.76 -3.28
CA GLY A 230 10.03 -2.64 -2.35
C GLY A 230 11.09 -1.64 -2.76
N THR A 231 11.25 -0.58 -1.99
CA THR A 231 12.23 0.49 -2.21
C THR A 231 13.55 0.12 -1.56
N GLN A 232 14.62 0.08 -2.36
CA GLN A 232 15.93 -0.49 -2.00
C GLN A 232 16.42 -0.11 -0.60
N GLU A 233 16.42 1.17 -0.23
CA GLU A 233 16.98 1.67 1.03
C GLU A 233 16.23 1.19 2.29
N TYR A 234 15.00 0.66 2.12
CA TYR A 234 14.14 0.19 3.21
C TYR A 234 14.01 -1.34 3.24
N LEU A 235 14.57 -2.06 2.25
CA LEU A 235 14.46 -3.51 2.16
C LEU A 235 15.29 -4.21 3.25
N ALA A 236 14.70 -5.23 3.87
CA ALA A 236 15.41 -6.08 4.80
C ALA A 236 16.48 -6.94 4.08
N PRO A 237 17.62 -7.27 4.73
CA PRO A 237 18.72 -8.01 4.10
C PRO A 237 18.30 -9.35 3.52
N GLU A 238 17.39 -10.07 4.18
CA GLU A 238 16.88 -11.37 3.72
C GLU A 238 16.12 -11.27 2.39
N ILE A 239 15.46 -10.15 2.09
CA ILE A 239 14.82 -9.90 0.78
C ILE A 239 15.90 -9.79 -0.30
N LEU A 240 16.95 -9.00 -0.04
CA LEU A 240 18.07 -8.81 -0.98
C LEU A 240 18.89 -10.06 -1.22
N LEU A 241 18.96 -10.94 -0.23
CA LEU A 241 19.65 -12.23 -0.32
C LEU A 241 18.80 -13.30 -1.02
N GLY A 242 17.54 -13.00 -1.42
CA GLY A 242 16.64 -14.00 -1.99
C GLY A 242 16.24 -15.11 -1.04
N LYS A 243 16.43 -14.92 0.27
CA LYS A 243 15.99 -15.84 1.30
C LYS A 243 14.49 -15.67 1.53
N GLY A 244 13.80 -16.74 1.85
CA GLY A 244 12.40 -16.67 2.22
C GLY A 244 12.22 -15.75 3.44
N TYR A 245 11.20 -14.89 3.41
CA TYR A 245 10.94 -13.89 4.45
C TYR A 245 9.46 -13.85 4.84
N ASP A 246 9.17 -13.31 6.01
CA ASP A 246 7.85 -13.15 6.60
C ASP A 246 7.56 -11.67 6.98
N LYS A 247 6.57 -11.45 7.83
CA LYS A 247 6.16 -10.13 8.30
C LYS A 247 7.28 -9.31 8.99
N CYS A 248 8.33 -9.97 9.48
CA CYS A 248 9.43 -9.32 10.21
C CYS A 248 10.21 -8.31 9.35
N VAL A 249 10.08 -8.38 8.02
CA VAL A 249 10.67 -7.39 7.10
C VAL A 249 10.07 -5.99 7.28
N ASP A 250 8.79 -5.90 7.69
CA ASP A 250 8.13 -4.62 7.94
C ASP A 250 8.71 -3.93 9.20
N TRP A 251 9.16 -4.71 10.19
CA TRP A 251 9.84 -4.18 11.37
C TRP A 251 11.24 -3.65 11.07
N TRP A 252 11.95 -4.28 10.13
CA TRP A 252 13.19 -3.71 9.61
C TRP A 252 12.92 -2.35 8.95
N SER A 253 11.97 -2.28 8.02
CA SER A 253 11.62 -1.03 7.35
C SER A 253 11.18 0.06 8.32
N LEU A 254 10.46 -0.31 9.41
CA LEU A 254 10.11 0.62 10.50
C LEU A 254 11.36 1.19 11.19
N GLY A 255 12.38 0.36 11.43
CA GLY A 255 13.66 0.79 11.97
C GLY A 255 14.41 1.78 11.08
N VAL A 256 14.36 1.56 9.75
CA VAL A 256 14.93 2.49 8.76
C VAL A 256 14.18 3.82 8.79
N VAL A 257 12.85 3.80 8.73
CA VAL A 257 12.00 5.00 8.77
C VAL A 257 12.21 5.78 10.09
N MET A 258 12.29 5.08 11.23
CA MET A 258 12.57 5.72 12.51
C MET A 258 13.92 6.43 12.52
N TYR A 259 14.99 5.80 12.01
CA TYR A 259 16.29 6.41 11.89
C TYR A 259 16.25 7.65 11.00
N GLU A 260 15.60 7.54 9.84
CA GLU A 260 15.50 8.63 8.88
C GLU A 260 14.69 9.81 9.44
N MET A 261 13.61 9.58 10.18
CA MET A 261 12.91 10.67 10.88
C MET A 261 13.79 11.44 11.84
N LEU A 262 14.72 10.78 12.54
CA LEU A 262 15.59 11.39 13.55
C LEU A 262 16.85 12.05 12.98
N VAL A 263 17.27 11.67 11.77
CA VAL A 263 18.56 12.06 11.19
C VAL A 263 18.42 12.80 9.86
N GLY A 264 17.28 12.58 9.15
CA GLY A 264 16.98 13.21 7.86
C GLY A 264 17.43 12.41 6.64
N TYR A 265 18.03 11.22 6.83
CA TYR A 265 18.43 10.33 5.74
C TYR A 265 18.45 8.87 6.19
N SER A 266 18.25 7.96 5.23
CA SER A 266 18.33 6.52 5.48
C SER A 266 19.74 6.08 5.93
N PRO A 267 19.85 5.17 6.93
CA PRO A 267 21.14 4.62 7.37
C PRO A 267 21.82 3.78 6.27
N PHE A 268 21.09 3.41 5.23
CA PHE A 268 21.54 2.57 4.12
C PHE A 268 21.65 3.30 2.79
N LYS A 269 21.59 4.64 2.80
CA LYS A 269 21.72 5.46 1.59
C LYS A 269 23.04 5.17 0.89
N ASP A 270 22.95 4.67 -0.35
CA ASP A 270 24.13 4.44 -1.19
C ASP A 270 24.43 5.68 -2.04
N THR A 271 25.62 6.26 -1.86
CA THR A 271 26.10 7.40 -2.64
C THR A 271 26.53 7.01 -4.06
N LYS A 272 26.69 5.70 -4.34
CA LYS A 272 27.18 5.18 -5.64
C LYS A 272 26.10 4.55 -6.51
N GLY A 273 24.84 4.46 -6.03
CA GLY A 273 23.72 3.89 -6.78
C GLY A 273 23.86 2.39 -7.10
N LYS A 274 24.73 1.68 -6.40
CA LYS A 274 24.91 0.22 -6.52
C LYS A 274 24.37 -0.48 -5.30
N LEU A 275 23.54 -1.49 -5.51
CA LEU A 275 23.07 -2.38 -4.45
C LEU A 275 24.28 -3.19 -3.92
N ASP A 276 24.84 -2.80 -2.80
CA ASP A 276 25.87 -3.56 -2.10
C ASP A 276 25.31 -4.05 -0.76
N ILE A 277 25.05 -5.34 -0.67
CA ILE A 277 24.59 -6.01 0.57
C ILE A 277 25.49 -5.70 1.78
N LYS A 278 26.78 -5.41 1.53
CA LYS A 278 27.72 -5.03 2.58
C LYS A 278 27.32 -3.74 3.32
N ILE A 279 26.51 -2.87 2.70
CA ILE A 279 26.01 -1.66 3.35
C ILE A 279 25.12 -2.03 4.53
N TYR A 280 24.28 -3.06 4.38
CA TYR A 280 23.35 -3.54 5.41
C TYR A 280 24.05 -4.31 6.54
N MET A 281 25.27 -4.81 6.27
CA MET A 281 26.11 -5.47 7.27
C MET A 281 26.99 -4.52 8.07
N ARG A 282 26.99 -3.22 7.73
CA ARG A 282 27.76 -2.20 8.46
C ARG A 282 27.08 -1.90 9.78
N LYS A 283 27.91 -1.53 10.76
CA LYS A 283 27.41 -1.02 12.03
C LYS A 283 26.70 0.31 11.81
N ILE A 284 25.46 0.40 12.25
CA ILE A 284 24.68 1.64 12.18
C ILE A 284 25.32 2.70 13.04
N PHE A 285 25.42 3.91 12.50
CA PHE A 285 26.02 5.03 13.21
C PHE A 285 25.05 5.62 14.24
N HIS A 286 25.53 5.79 15.47
CA HIS A 286 24.78 6.48 16.50
C HIS A 286 24.91 7.99 16.29
N HIS A 287 23.90 8.62 15.69
CA HIS A 287 23.89 10.05 15.45
C HIS A 287 23.58 10.81 16.74
N ARG A 288 24.17 12.01 16.88
CA ARG A 288 24.00 12.86 18.08
C ARG A 288 22.56 13.25 18.41
N ASN A 289 21.66 13.24 17.42
CA ASN A 289 20.24 13.56 17.59
C ASN A 289 19.43 12.40 18.17
N ILE A 290 20.04 11.23 18.38
CA ILE A 290 19.35 10.01 18.81
C ILE A 290 19.75 9.69 20.26
N SER A 291 18.79 9.59 21.16
CA SER A 291 19.06 9.12 22.52
C SER A 291 19.55 7.67 22.54
N ASN A 292 20.23 7.26 23.62
CA ASN A 292 20.66 5.87 23.78
C ASN A 292 19.48 4.88 23.73
N ILE A 293 18.32 5.28 24.27
CA ILE A 293 17.11 4.45 24.30
C ILE A 293 16.51 4.30 22.89
N ALA A 294 16.40 5.39 22.13
CA ALA A 294 15.93 5.36 20.75
C ALA A 294 16.90 4.55 19.86
N PHE A 295 18.22 4.72 20.07
CA PHE A 295 19.23 3.97 19.32
C PHE A 295 19.21 2.47 19.64
N ASP A 296 18.91 2.08 20.87
CA ASP A 296 18.73 0.67 21.23
C ASP A 296 17.55 0.05 20.49
N LEU A 297 16.42 0.74 20.42
CA LEU A 297 15.25 0.30 19.63
C LEU A 297 15.61 0.13 18.15
N ILE A 298 16.25 1.16 17.55
CA ILE A 298 16.68 1.12 16.15
C ILE A 298 17.60 -0.09 15.90
N LYS A 299 18.60 -0.33 16.74
CA LYS A 299 19.51 -1.50 16.60
C LYS A 299 18.77 -2.83 16.64
N ARG A 300 17.78 -2.96 17.51
CA ARG A 300 17.00 -4.20 17.64
C ARG A 300 16.06 -4.42 16.45
N LEU A 301 15.49 -3.34 15.86
CA LEU A 301 14.71 -3.40 14.64
C LEU A 301 15.59 -3.67 13.41
N LEU A 302 16.80 -3.10 13.36
CA LEU A 302 17.76 -3.28 12.28
C LEU A 302 18.76 -4.45 12.56
N GLU A 303 18.30 -5.47 13.26
CA GLU A 303 19.03 -6.73 13.42
C GLU A 303 19.00 -7.52 12.10
N VAL A 304 20.18 -7.85 11.59
CA VAL A 304 20.36 -8.51 10.28
C VAL A 304 19.79 -9.93 10.28
N ASN A 305 19.93 -10.65 11.41
CA ASN A 305 19.31 -11.97 11.57
C ASN A 305 17.84 -11.80 11.95
N PRO A 306 16.87 -12.13 11.03
CA PRO A 306 15.45 -11.94 11.31
C PRO A 306 14.98 -12.65 12.59
N GLU A 307 15.52 -13.81 12.93
CA GLU A 307 15.15 -14.57 14.14
C GLU A 307 15.54 -13.87 15.45
N LYS A 308 16.50 -12.92 15.40
CA LYS A 308 16.92 -12.10 16.55
C LYS A 308 16.33 -10.69 16.51
N ARG A 309 15.67 -10.33 15.41
CA ARG A 309 15.06 -9.02 15.22
C ARG A 309 13.87 -8.84 16.15
N LEU A 310 13.76 -7.68 16.78
CA LEU A 310 12.62 -7.32 17.63
C LEU A 310 11.31 -7.39 16.81
N GLY A 311 10.31 -8.09 17.33
CA GLY A 311 9.05 -8.35 16.65
C GLY A 311 9.03 -9.63 15.79
N TYR A 312 10.09 -10.46 15.84
CA TYR A 312 10.10 -11.76 15.14
C TYR A 312 9.22 -12.81 15.81
N SER A 313 9.15 -12.81 17.14
CA SER A 313 8.41 -13.82 17.88
C SER A 313 6.89 -13.76 17.61
N PHE A 314 6.15 -14.70 18.17
CA PHE A 314 4.69 -14.71 18.10
C PHE A 314 4.06 -13.48 18.78
N GLU A 315 4.77 -12.84 19.75
CA GLU A 315 4.36 -11.59 20.38
C GLU A 315 4.33 -10.40 19.41
N ASP A 316 5.10 -10.49 18.31
CA ASP A 316 5.09 -9.52 17.21
C ASP A 316 5.24 -8.06 17.71
N ALA A 317 4.29 -7.20 17.40
CA ALA A 317 4.25 -5.82 17.85
C ALA A 317 4.30 -5.62 19.37
N ASN A 318 3.90 -6.61 20.18
CA ASN A 318 3.90 -6.48 21.64
C ASN A 318 5.32 -6.43 22.19
N GLU A 319 6.28 -7.15 21.60
CA GLU A 319 7.69 -7.00 21.94
C GLU A 319 8.18 -5.56 21.71
N ILE A 320 7.83 -4.97 20.57
CA ILE A 320 8.22 -3.60 20.22
C ILE A 320 7.57 -2.60 21.18
N LYS A 321 6.27 -2.76 21.46
CA LYS A 321 5.50 -1.91 22.38
C LYS A 321 6.04 -1.91 23.81
N SER A 322 6.67 -3.01 24.21
CA SER A 322 7.26 -3.20 25.55
C SER A 322 8.62 -2.53 25.70
N HIS A 323 9.21 -2.05 24.60
CA HIS A 323 10.53 -1.41 24.65
C HIS A 323 10.51 -0.10 25.46
N PRO A 324 11.54 0.19 26.26
CA PRO A 324 11.62 1.39 27.12
C PRO A 324 11.40 2.72 26.39
N PHE A 325 11.65 2.79 25.08
CA PHE A 325 11.36 3.95 24.24
C PHE A 325 9.89 4.37 24.30
N PHE A 326 8.98 3.42 24.44
CA PHE A 326 7.54 3.66 24.51
C PHE A 326 6.99 3.76 25.94
N LYS A 327 7.87 3.88 26.94
CA LYS A 327 7.44 4.07 28.32
C LYS A 327 6.49 5.26 28.43
N GLY A 328 5.33 5.04 29.07
CA GLY A 328 4.29 6.05 29.26
C GLY A 328 3.27 6.17 28.11
N ILE A 329 3.44 5.43 27.02
CA ILE A 329 2.45 5.38 25.94
C ILE A 329 1.24 4.52 26.35
N ASN A 330 0.06 5.11 26.32
CA ASN A 330 -1.20 4.36 26.37
C ASN A 330 -1.63 4.00 24.95
N TRP A 331 -1.49 2.75 24.58
CA TRP A 331 -1.76 2.25 23.22
C TRP A 331 -3.24 2.37 22.80
N ASN A 332 -4.17 2.33 23.75
CA ASN A 332 -5.58 2.58 23.48
C ASN A 332 -5.85 4.05 23.14
N ASP A 333 -5.15 4.97 23.81
CA ASP A 333 -5.27 6.40 23.52
C ASP A 333 -4.63 6.75 22.17
N VAL A 334 -3.51 6.08 21.79
CA VAL A 334 -2.96 6.17 20.43
C VAL A 334 -4.00 5.68 19.40
N TYR A 335 -4.54 4.47 19.59
CA TYR A 335 -5.51 3.88 18.66
C TYR A 335 -6.74 4.77 18.45
N ASN A 336 -7.25 5.36 19.53
CA ASN A 336 -8.43 6.21 19.50
C ASN A 336 -8.13 7.68 19.16
N LYS A 337 -6.88 7.99 18.73
CA LYS A 337 -6.44 9.36 18.37
C LYS A 337 -6.67 10.39 19.49
N LYS A 338 -6.53 9.99 20.76
CA LYS A 338 -6.67 10.89 21.92
C LYS A 338 -5.38 11.64 22.25
N ILE A 339 -4.25 11.19 21.73
CA ILE A 339 -2.97 11.87 21.87
C ILE A 339 -2.89 12.94 20.79
N GLU A 340 -2.80 14.20 21.20
CA GLU A 340 -2.72 15.31 20.27
C GLU A 340 -1.35 15.33 19.58
N PRO A 341 -1.31 15.38 18.21
CA PRO A 341 -0.06 15.49 17.47
C PRO A 341 0.69 16.78 17.80
N SER A 342 2.00 16.70 18.00
CA SER A 342 2.86 17.86 18.20
C SER A 342 3.01 18.74 16.94
N PHE A 343 2.59 18.21 15.79
CA PHE A 343 2.59 18.91 14.50
C PHE A 343 1.24 18.74 13.80
N LYS A 344 0.65 19.86 13.39
CA LYS A 344 -0.54 19.90 12.54
C LYS A 344 -0.18 20.54 11.20
N PRO A 345 -0.46 19.89 10.07
CA PRO A 345 -0.24 20.47 8.74
C PRO A 345 -1.02 21.80 8.59
N ARG A 346 -0.43 22.79 7.92
CA ARG A 346 -1.15 24.02 7.60
C ARG A 346 -2.06 23.74 6.39
N ILE A 347 -3.37 23.80 6.62
CA ILE A 347 -4.39 23.53 5.62
C ILE A 347 -5.36 24.72 5.60
N LYS A 348 -5.55 25.32 4.41
CA LYS A 348 -6.40 26.50 4.23
C LYS A 348 -7.88 26.15 4.06
N ASN A 349 -8.15 25.02 3.39
CA ASN A 349 -9.50 24.54 3.10
C ASN A 349 -9.45 23.05 2.69
N LYS A 350 -10.63 22.41 2.57
CA LYS A 350 -10.78 20.97 2.23
C LYS A 350 -10.13 20.53 0.91
N LYS A 351 -9.76 21.43 0.01
CA LYS A 351 -9.12 21.15 -1.29
C LYS A 351 -7.69 21.68 -1.37
N ASP A 352 -7.11 22.03 -0.23
CA ASP A 352 -5.75 22.57 -0.19
C ASP A 352 -4.74 21.49 -0.59
N VAL A 353 -3.89 21.81 -1.54
CA VAL A 353 -2.81 20.93 -2.04
C VAL A 353 -1.42 21.55 -1.78
N SER A 354 -1.32 22.51 -0.87
CA SER A 354 -0.05 23.21 -0.58
C SER A 354 1.02 22.31 0.06
N ASN A 355 0.61 21.16 0.61
CA ASN A 355 1.50 20.12 1.17
C ASN A 355 1.90 19.05 0.14
N PHE A 356 1.59 19.26 -1.14
CA PHE A 356 2.00 18.37 -2.25
C PHE A 356 3.03 19.07 -3.12
N ASP A 357 3.91 18.27 -3.76
CA ASP A 357 4.94 18.83 -4.64
C ASP A 357 4.30 19.55 -5.84
N ARG A 358 4.80 20.74 -6.12
CA ARG A 358 4.38 21.57 -7.27
C ARG A 358 4.62 20.85 -8.60
N MET A 359 5.62 19.98 -8.68
CA MET A 359 5.87 19.17 -9.87
C MET A 359 4.61 18.38 -10.28
N PHE A 360 3.79 17.93 -9.33
CA PHE A 360 2.53 17.23 -9.63
C PHE A 360 1.36 18.20 -9.76
N THR A 361 1.29 19.18 -8.85
CA THR A 361 0.12 20.06 -8.79
C THR A 361 0.05 21.08 -9.95
N ASP A 362 1.12 21.30 -10.68
CA ASP A 362 1.17 22.14 -11.88
C ASP A 362 0.87 21.35 -13.18
N GLU A 363 0.76 19.99 -13.11
CA GLU A 363 0.36 19.18 -14.27
C GLU A 363 -1.14 19.31 -14.57
N ASP A 364 -1.50 19.32 -15.87
CA ASP A 364 -2.90 19.24 -16.31
C ASP A 364 -3.51 17.88 -15.88
N PRO A 365 -4.56 17.88 -15.07
CA PRO A 365 -5.18 16.65 -14.61
C PRO A 365 -5.87 15.85 -15.73
N TYR A 366 -6.22 16.48 -16.85
CA TYR A 366 -6.94 15.84 -17.96
C TYR A 366 -6.04 15.15 -18.99
N ASP A 367 -4.72 15.40 -18.99
CA ASP A 367 -3.80 14.79 -19.97
C ASP A 367 -3.77 13.26 -19.94
N SER A 368 -4.10 12.63 -18.82
CA SER A 368 -4.14 11.18 -18.69
C SER A 368 -5.49 10.55 -19.08
N ILE A 369 -6.56 11.34 -19.08
CA ILE A 369 -7.94 10.86 -19.33
C ILE A 369 -8.31 11.05 -20.80
N ASN A 370 -7.80 12.10 -21.47
CA ASN A 370 -8.25 12.54 -22.81
C ASN A 370 -7.36 12.10 -23.97
N GLN A 371 -6.41 11.18 -23.83
CA GLN A 371 -5.50 10.78 -24.93
C GLN A 371 -6.21 10.26 -26.20
N LYS A 372 -7.46 9.76 -26.13
CA LYS A 372 -8.24 9.34 -27.32
C LYS A 372 -8.73 10.49 -28.20
N GLN A 373 -8.82 11.73 -27.73
CA GLN A 373 -9.32 12.84 -28.57
C GLN A 373 -8.24 13.50 -29.44
N ARG A 374 -6.96 13.43 -29.08
CA ARG A 374 -5.87 14.01 -29.88
C ARG A 374 -5.39 13.12 -31.05
N GLY A 375 -5.73 11.82 -31.05
CA GLY A 375 -5.29 10.86 -32.09
C GLY A 375 -6.17 10.76 -33.34
N LYS A 376 -7.33 11.46 -33.43
CA LYS A 376 -8.25 11.32 -34.58
C LYS A 376 -7.90 12.13 -35.84
N ASN A 377 -6.84 12.95 -35.85
CA ASN A 377 -6.42 13.73 -37.00
C ASN A 377 -5.18 13.20 -37.73
N GLY A 378 -4.85 11.92 -37.62
CA GLY A 378 -3.70 11.32 -38.33
C GLY A 378 -3.96 9.89 -38.77
N LYS A 379 -4.23 9.75 -40.09
CA LYS A 379 -4.15 8.54 -40.93
C LYS A 379 -4.71 7.22 -40.39
N LYS A 380 -5.86 6.82 -40.95
CA LYS A 380 -6.41 5.45 -40.88
C LYS A 380 -5.36 4.45 -41.42
N SER A 381 -4.62 3.79 -40.56
CA SER A 381 -3.95 2.54 -40.88
C SER A 381 -4.95 1.40 -40.72
N LYS A 382 -5.32 0.76 -41.83
CA LYS A 382 -6.09 -0.49 -41.84
C LYS A 382 -5.19 -1.59 -41.25
N HIS A 383 -5.28 -1.84 -39.95
CA HIS A 383 -4.85 -3.10 -39.38
C HIS A 383 -6.06 -4.01 -39.30
N ARG A 384 -5.99 -5.11 -40.04
CA ARG A 384 -6.92 -6.24 -40.06
C ARG A 384 -6.89 -6.85 -38.64
N MET A 385 -7.94 -6.63 -37.87
CA MET A 385 -8.19 -7.37 -36.62
C MET A 385 -8.48 -8.83 -37.00
N THR A 386 -7.60 -9.72 -36.57
CA THR A 386 -7.94 -11.15 -36.46
C THR A 386 -8.78 -11.29 -35.18
N ASP A 387 -10.02 -11.75 -35.33
CA ASP A 387 -10.90 -12.12 -34.21
C ASP A 387 -10.24 -13.22 -33.38
N LYS A 388 -9.58 -12.82 -32.29
CA LYS A 388 -9.35 -13.71 -31.16
C LYS A 388 -10.35 -13.32 -30.07
N ALA A 389 -11.17 -14.30 -29.66
CA ALA A 389 -12.11 -14.18 -28.56
C ALA A 389 -11.43 -13.41 -27.41
N GLU A 390 -12.04 -12.31 -26.95
CA GLU A 390 -11.55 -11.54 -25.81
C GLU A 390 -11.53 -12.46 -24.59
N PRO A 391 -10.41 -12.61 -23.90
CA PRO A 391 -10.39 -13.37 -22.67
C PRO A 391 -11.25 -12.66 -21.63
N PHE A 392 -11.98 -13.44 -20.83
CA PHE A 392 -12.72 -13.07 -19.61
C PHE A 392 -12.29 -11.71 -19.07
N ASN A 393 -13.24 -10.86 -18.66
CA ASN A 393 -12.96 -9.55 -18.08
C ASN A 393 -12.01 -9.69 -16.89
N ILE A 394 -10.71 -9.51 -17.14
CA ILE A 394 -9.62 -9.75 -16.19
C ILE A 394 -9.84 -8.98 -14.87
N PHE A 395 -10.60 -7.88 -14.90
CA PHE A 395 -10.95 -7.07 -13.76
C PHE A 395 -12.43 -7.20 -13.36
N GLU A 396 -13.03 -8.37 -13.61
CA GLU A 396 -14.37 -8.69 -13.10
C GLU A 396 -14.42 -8.48 -11.58
N ASN A 397 -15.53 -7.96 -11.06
CA ASN A 397 -15.75 -7.64 -9.65
C ASN A 397 -14.80 -6.56 -9.08
N PHE A 398 -14.19 -5.72 -9.92
CA PHE A 398 -13.36 -4.61 -9.45
C PHE A 398 -14.18 -3.47 -8.80
N THR A 399 -15.46 -3.32 -9.17
CA THR A 399 -16.32 -2.26 -8.67
C THR A 399 -16.64 -2.47 -7.19
N TYR A 400 -16.51 -1.39 -6.40
CA TYR A 400 -16.73 -1.38 -4.96
C TYR A 400 -17.29 -0.03 -4.51
N ARG A 401 -18.20 -0.06 -3.54
CA ARG A 401 -18.69 1.11 -2.81
C ARG A 401 -18.75 0.79 -1.33
N ASN A 402 -18.15 1.66 -0.52
CA ASN A 402 -18.16 1.50 0.93
C ASN A 402 -19.59 1.68 1.48
N SER A 403 -20.10 0.70 2.23
CA SER A 403 -21.46 0.69 2.79
C SER A 403 -21.72 1.87 3.75
N ASN A 404 -20.69 2.37 4.45
CA ASN A 404 -20.84 3.51 5.35
C ASN A 404 -21.10 4.84 4.62
N GLU A 405 -20.85 4.91 3.32
CA GLU A 405 -21.20 6.07 2.48
C GLU A 405 -22.71 6.13 2.16
N LEU A 406 -23.44 5.03 2.37
CA LEU A 406 -24.88 4.94 2.15
C LEU A 406 -25.72 5.45 3.33
N LEU A 407 -25.15 5.50 4.53
CA LEU A 407 -25.85 5.85 5.78
C LEU A 407 -25.87 7.36 6.09
N ASN A 408 -25.20 8.18 5.28
CA ASN A 408 -25.08 9.64 5.49
C ASN A 408 -25.85 10.45 4.44
N HIS A 409 -26.97 9.88 3.93
CA HIS A 409 -27.95 10.56 3.06
C HIS A 409 -29.30 10.73 3.74
#